data_3aee824646ce6243d453f53bfd1985f3
#
_entry.id   3aee824646ce6243d453f53bfd1985f3
#
_cell.length_a   1.000
_cell.length_b   1.000
_cell.length_c   1.000
_cell.angle_alpha   90.00
_cell.angle_beta   90.00
_cell.angle_gamma   90.00
#
_symmetry.space_group_name_H-M   'P 1'
#
loop_
_entity.id
_entity.type
_entity.pdbx_description
1 polymer ?
#
loop_
_entity_poly.entity_id
_entity_poly.type
_entity_poly.pdbx_seq_one_letter_code
_entity_poly.pdbx_strand_id
1 'polypeptide(L)'
;DIIRDNRVIKQVGIENYEPQFDNITQNFLDFQYFIQNVLHDDIQFVILGHYQLIDALFEKNHQTREVMEMIEERNLSGLIQTLTFNHPIIQILKENTLNQLKILSHFLPERHPAMVAIQSWSQWFTDHGITEIHLDVTAQAPRSYYKGIFIKCHLKNTTHSVLTGGYYHGSLEGFGLGLTL
;
A
#
# COMPACT_ATOMS: atom_id res chain seq x y z
N ASP A 1 22.05 -5.38 -2.31
CA ASP A 1 22.29 -3.97 -1.95
C ASP A 1 21.69 -3.07 -3.03
N ILE A 2 21.07 -1.99 -2.62
CA ILE A 2 20.48 -0.96 -3.49
C ILE A 2 21.26 0.33 -3.26
N ILE A 3 21.58 1.06 -4.33
CA ILE A 3 22.20 2.38 -4.23
C ILE A 3 21.11 3.43 -4.39
N ARG A 4 20.91 4.25 -3.37
CA ARG A 4 20.02 5.43 -3.39
C ARG A 4 20.77 6.62 -2.79
N ASP A 5 20.70 7.78 -3.44
CA ASP A 5 21.32 9.03 -2.96
C ASP A 5 22.79 8.86 -2.56
N ASN A 6 23.56 8.13 -3.38
CA ASN A 6 24.97 7.77 -3.12
C ASN A 6 25.20 6.96 -1.83
N ARG A 7 24.16 6.29 -1.30
CA ARG A 7 24.26 5.39 -0.15
C ARG A 7 23.97 3.96 -0.56
N VAL A 8 24.67 3.01 0.04
CA VAL A 8 24.39 1.58 -0.09
C VAL A 8 23.34 1.21 0.93
N ILE A 9 22.18 0.76 0.45
CA ILE A 9 21.07 0.26 1.28
C ILE A 9 21.04 -1.25 1.16
N LYS A 10 21.08 -1.95 2.28
CA LYS A 10 20.93 -3.41 2.31
C LYS A 10 19.44 -3.77 2.30
N GLN A 11 19.10 -4.75 1.51
CA GLN A 11 17.76 -5.28 1.44
C GLN A 11 17.80 -6.81 1.36
N VAL A 12 16.90 -7.45 2.09
CA VAL A 12 16.62 -8.89 2.01
C VAL A 12 15.25 -9.04 1.41
N GLY A 13 15.12 -9.83 0.33
CA GLY A 13 13.86 -9.99 -0.38
C GLY A 13 13.50 -11.44 -0.65
N ILE A 14 12.22 -11.68 -0.81
CA ILE A 14 11.63 -12.94 -1.24
C ILE A 14 10.66 -12.63 -2.40
N GLU A 15 10.76 -13.44 -3.46
CA GLU A 15 9.84 -13.37 -4.60
C GLU A 15 9.00 -14.64 -4.64
N ASN A 16 7.68 -14.48 -4.73
CA ASN A 16 6.75 -15.57 -4.98
C ASN A 16 6.22 -15.46 -6.40
N TYR A 17 6.51 -16.44 -7.22
CA TYR A 17 5.91 -16.59 -8.55
C TYR A 17 4.61 -17.37 -8.43
N GLU A 18 3.62 -17.02 -9.24
CA GLU A 18 2.25 -17.57 -9.14
C GLU A 18 1.73 -17.48 -7.68
N PRO A 19 1.66 -16.27 -7.11
CA PRO A 19 1.53 -16.09 -5.68
C PRO A 19 0.19 -16.59 -5.14
N GLN A 20 0.27 -17.38 -4.08
CA GLN A 20 -0.88 -17.78 -3.28
C GLN A 20 -0.87 -17.01 -1.95
N PHE A 21 -2.05 -16.61 -1.48
CA PHE A 21 -2.17 -15.81 -0.26
C PHE A 21 -1.44 -16.45 0.94
N ASP A 22 -1.61 -17.75 1.15
CA ASP A 22 -1.00 -18.46 2.26
C ASP A 22 0.54 -18.47 2.20
N ASN A 23 1.11 -18.55 1.01
CA ASN A 23 2.56 -18.50 0.83
C ASN A 23 3.12 -17.11 1.14
N ILE A 24 2.41 -16.06 0.71
CA ILE A 24 2.82 -14.68 0.96
C ILE A 24 2.70 -14.36 2.45
N THR A 25 1.62 -14.74 3.10
CA THR A 25 1.42 -14.52 4.53
C THR A 25 2.46 -15.28 5.36
N GLN A 26 2.86 -16.47 4.95
CA GLN A 26 3.95 -17.20 5.61
C GLN A 26 5.26 -16.42 5.52
N ASN A 27 5.56 -15.82 4.39
CA ASN A 27 6.74 -14.98 4.24
C ASN A 27 6.70 -13.74 5.16
N PHE A 28 5.53 -13.14 5.34
CA PHE A 28 5.36 -12.06 6.33
C PHE A 28 5.65 -12.54 7.76
N LEU A 29 5.20 -13.73 8.12
CA LEU A 29 5.50 -14.31 9.43
C LEU A 29 7.00 -14.59 9.60
N ASP A 30 7.67 -15.07 8.56
CA ASP A 30 9.11 -15.30 8.57
C ASP A 30 9.88 -13.98 8.76
N PHE A 31 9.47 -12.91 8.08
CA PHE A 31 10.05 -11.57 8.28
C PHE A 31 9.74 -11.00 9.67
N GLN A 32 8.53 -11.19 10.18
CA GLN A 32 8.16 -10.77 11.53
C GLN A 32 9.03 -11.48 12.58
N TYR A 33 9.23 -12.77 12.41
CA TYR A 33 10.14 -13.54 13.27
C TYR A 33 11.57 -12.99 13.23
N PHE A 34 12.09 -12.68 12.05
CA PHE A 34 13.41 -12.08 11.89
C PHE A 34 13.49 -10.69 12.54
N ILE A 35 12.49 -9.85 12.34
CA ILE A 35 12.43 -8.51 12.95
C ILE A 35 12.45 -8.63 14.47
N GLN A 36 11.67 -9.53 15.05
CA GLN A 36 11.57 -9.69 16.50
C GLN A 36 12.83 -10.31 17.11
N ASN A 37 13.39 -11.33 16.49
CA ASN A 37 14.45 -12.14 17.09
C ASN A 37 15.87 -11.74 16.67
N VAL A 38 16.04 -11.08 15.55
CA VAL A 38 17.35 -10.63 15.05
C VAL A 38 17.52 -9.13 15.19
N LEU A 39 16.52 -8.34 14.78
CA LEU A 39 16.56 -6.88 14.89
C LEU A 39 16.08 -6.37 16.25
N HIS A 40 15.46 -7.22 17.07
CA HIS A 40 14.87 -6.86 18.36
C HIS A 40 13.89 -5.68 18.25
N ASP A 41 13.07 -5.71 17.23
CA ASP A 41 12.07 -4.68 16.90
C ASP A 41 10.71 -5.35 16.60
N ASP A 42 9.69 -4.55 16.34
CA ASP A 42 8.35 -5.00 15.97
C ASP A 42 7.79 -4.13 14.85
N ILE A 43 6.80 -4.68 14.14
CA ILE A 43 5.99 -3.90 13.21
C ILE A 43 5.06 -3.02 14.03
N GLN A 44 5.14 -1.70 13.83
CA GLN A 44 4.30 -0.73 14.52
C GLN A 44 2.97 -0.52 13.82
N PHE A 45 3.03 -0.24 12.53
CA PHE A 45 1.83 -0.02 11.71
C PHE A 45 2.05 -0.45 10.27
N VAL A 46 0.96 -0.61 9.56
CA VAL A 46 0.94 -1.03 8.16
C VAL A 46 0.22 0.02 7.32
N ILE A 47 0.76 0.30 6.15
CA ILE A 47 0.11 1.07 5.10
C ILE A 47 -0.28 0.09 3.99
N LEU A 48 -1.56 0.09 3.63
CA LEU A 48 -2.10 -0.66 2.51
C LEU A 48 -2.52 0.29 1.40
N GLY A 49 -2.23 -0.09 0.18
CA GLY A 49 -2.70 0.60 -1.01
C GLY A 49 -2.98 -0.41 -2.13
N HIS A 50 -3.58 0.07 -3.20
CA HIS A 50 -3.84 -0.75 -4.37
C HIS A 50 -3.75 0.10 -5.63
N TYR A 51 -2.99 -0.34 -6.60
CA TYR A 51 -2.71 0.46 -7.80
C TYR A 51 -3.91 0.64 -8.75
N GLN A 52 -5.03 -0.05 -8.49
CA GLN A 52 -6.29 0.17 -9.21
C GLN A 52 -7.23 1.18 -8.54
N LEU A 53 -6.90 1.71 -7.36
CA LEU A 53 -7.79 2.65 -6.66
C LEU A 53 -8.01 3.94 -7.45
N ILE A 54 -6.97 4.51 -8.03
CA ILE A 54 -7.09 5.72 -8.85
C ILE A 54 -8.04 5.48 -10.03
N ASP A 55 -7.85 4.38 -10.76
CA ASP A 55 -8.72 4.04 -11.90
C ASP A 55 -10.16 3.75 -11.48
N ALA A 56 -10.36 3.24 -10.27
CA ALA A 56 -11.69 2.94 -9.74
C ALA A 56 -12.44 4.20 -9.25
N LEU A 57 -11.71 5.20 -8.77
CA LEU A 57 -12.28 6.42 -8.19
C LEU A 57 -12.36 7.60 -9.18
N PHE A 58 -11.60 7.54 -10.27
CA PHE A 58 -11.50 8.61 -11.27
C PHE A 58 -11.88 8.13 -12.65
N GLU A 59 -12.62 8.99 -13.37
CA GLU A 59 -12.71 8.87 -14.81
C GLU A 59 -11.35 9.25 -15.45
N LYS A 60 -10.98 8.60 -16.56
CA LYS A 60 -9.68 8.80 -17.20
C LYS A 60 -9.40 10.25 -17.59
N ASN A 61 -10.42 10.99 -18.00
CA ASN A 61 -10.31 12.41 -18.35
C ASN A 61 -9.96 13.31 -17.14
N HIS A 62 -10.22 12.86 -15.92
CA HIS A 62 -9.85 13.56 -14.68
C HIS A 62 -8.48 13.16 -14.14
N GLN A 63 -7.84 12.14 -14.70
CA GLN A 63 -6.51 11.67 -14.28
C GLN A 63 -5.39 12.47 -14.95
N THR A 64 -5.44 13.79 -14.85
CA THR A 64 -4.38 14.66 -15.37
C THR A 64 -3.17 14.65 -14.44
N ARG A 65 -2.00 15.00 -14.97
CA ARG A 65 -0.80 15.12 -14.16
C ARG A 65 -1.00 16.10 -12.99
N GLU A 66 -1.62 17.23 -13.26
CA GLU A 66 -1.92 18.24 -12.25
C GLU A 66 -2.80 17.71 -11.12
N VAL A 67 -3.85 16.96 -11.44
CA VAL A 67 -4.71 16.32 -10.42
C VAL A 67 -3.95 15.27 -9.62
N MET A 68 -3.12 14.45 -10.27
CA MET A 68 -2.31 13.47 -9.58
C MET A 68 -1.30 14.10 -8.61
N GLU A 69 -0.64 15.17 -9.02
CA GLU A 69 0.25 15.96 -8.16
C GLU A 69 -0.51 16.54 -6.94
N MET A 70 -1.71 17.09 -7.14
CA MET A 70 -2.57 17.59 -6.04
C MET A 70 -2.96 16.46 -5.04
N ILE A 71 -3.20 15.25 -5.54
CA ILE A 71 -3.51 14.09 -4.69
C ILE A 71 -2.29 13.72 -3.85
N GLU A 72 -1.12 13.62 -4.45
CA GLU A 72 0.14 13.30 -3.73
C GLU A 72 0.45 14.34 -2.66
N GLU A 73 0.27 15.60 -2.97
CA GLU A 73 0.48 16.73 -2.06
C GLU A 73 -0.66 16.90 -1.04
N ARG A 74 -1.74 16.14 -1.16
CA ARG A 74 -2.98 16.28 -0.37
C ARG A 74 -3.54 17.71 -0.41
N ASN A 75 -3.44 18.35 -1.54
CA ASN A 75 -3.95 19.70 -1.78
C ASN A 75 -5.47 19.68 -1.96
N LEU A 76 -6.21 19.61 -0.87
CA LEU A 76 -7.67 19.56 -0.89
C LEU A 76 -8.30 20.79 -1.55
N SER A 77 -7.76 21.99 -1.31
CA SER A 77 -8.29 23.22 -1.91
C SER A 77 -8.18 23.19 -3.43
N GLY A 78 -7.04 22.78 -3.98
CA GLY A 78 -6.84 22.61 -5.41
C GLY A 78 -7.76 21.56 -6.01
N LEU A 79 -7.92 20.43 -5.34
CA LEU A 79 -8.81 19.35 -5.77
C LEU A 79 -10.27 19.77 -5.78
N ILE A 80 -10.74 20.51 -4.77
CA ILE A 80 -12.12 21.03 -4.73
C ILE A 80 -12.37 22.02 -5.87
N GLN A 81 -11.40 22.85 -6.23
CA GLN A 81 -11.53 23.78 -7.36
C GLN A 81 -11.54 23.08 -8.73
N THR A 82 -10.78 22.00 -8.87
CA THR A 82 -10.60 21.28 -10.14
C THR A 82 -11.66 20.19 -10.33
N LEU A 83 -11.98 19.48 -9.26
CA LEU A 83 -13.02 18.45 -9.19
C LEU A 83 -14.27 19.06 -8.53
N THR A 84 -15.31 18.27 -8.37
CA THR A 84 -16.47 18.69 -7.59
C THR A 84 -16.25 18.40 -6.10
N PHE A 85 -16.87 19.19 -5.22
CA PHE A 85 -16.85 19.01 -3.78
C PHE A 85 -17.23 17.57 -3.34
N ASN A 86 -18.12 16.93 -4.08
CA ASN A 86 -18.62 15.58 -3.79
C ASN A 86 -17.77 14.45 -4.39
N HIS A 87 -16.64 14.77 -5.02
CA HIS A 87 -15.80 13.75 -5.64
C HIS A 87 -15.30 12.74 -4.58
N PRO A 88 -15.34 11.43 -4.88
CA PRO A 88 -14.94 10.40 -3.91
C PRO A 88 -13.57 10.61 -3.27
N ILE A 89 -12.57 11.00 -4.05
CA ILE A 89 -11.21 11.22 -3.53
C ILE A 89 -11.17 12.32 -2.46
N ILE A 90 -11.98 13.37 -2.63
CA ILE A 90 -12.06 14.46 -1.66
C ILE A 90 -12.67 13.98 -0.36
N GLN A 91 -13.72 13.16 -0.42
CA GLN A 91 -14.34 12.58 0.76
C GLN A 91 -13.37 11.66 1.51
N ILE A 92 -12.58 10.86 0.77
CA ILE A 92 -11.59 9.97 1.35
C ILE A 92 -10.45 10.77 2.00
N LEU A 93 -9.88 11.75 1.28
CA LEU A 93 -8.74 12.54 1.76
C LEU A 93 -9.06 13.46 2.94
N LYS A 94 -10.34 13.80 3.17
CA LYS A 94 -10.77 14.53 4.37
C LYS A 94 -10.68 13.70 5.64
N GLU A 95 -10.74 12.39 5.51
CA GLU A 95 -10.73 11.48 6.64
C GLU A 95 -9.31 11.12 7.07
N ASN A 96 -9.18 10.79 8.35
CA ASN A 96 -7.98 10.17 8.87
C ASN A 96 -7.70 8.85 8.13
N THR A 97 -6.44 8.58 7.83
CA THR A 97 -6.01 7.38 7.12
C THR A 97 -6.49 6.06 7.74
N LEU A 98 -6.71 6.04 9.07
CA LEU A 98 -7.31 4.90 9.77
C LEU A 98 -8.80 4.69 9.42
N ASN A 99 -9.50 5.75 9.04
CA ASN A 99 -10.92 5.72 8.69
C ASN A 99 -11.16 5.62 7.18
N GLN A 100 -10.15 5.84 6.36
CA GLN A 100 -10.29 5.90 4.90
C GLN A 100 -10.81 4.60 4.29
N LEU A 101 -10.45 3.46 4.86
CA LEU A 101 -10.98 2.17 4.40
C LEU A 101 -12.51 2.09 4.53
N LYS A 102 -13.04 2.57 5.64
CA LYS A 102 -14.50 2.62 5.86
C LYS A 102 -15.19 3.54 4.84
N ILE A 103 -14.61 4.69 4.58
CA ILE A 103 -15.14 5.64 3.60
C ILE A 103 -15.03 5.07 2.18
N LEU A 104 -13.92 4.42 1.84
CA LEU A 104 -13.73 3.77 0.55
C LEU A 104 -14.85 2.75 0.25
N SER A 105 -15.32 2.04 1.27
CA SER A 105 -16.41 1.05 1.12
C SER A 105 -17.73 1.67 0.68
N HIS A 106 -17.94 2.99 0.82
CA HIS A 106 -19.11 3.68 0.32
C HIS A 106 -19.05 3.95 -1.19
N PHE A 107 -17.87 3.91 -1.80
CA PHE A 107 -17.67 4.25 -3.21
C PHE A 107 -17.34 3.05 -4.09
N LEU A 108 -16.80 1.99 -3.51
CA LEU A 108 -16.45 0.77 -4.24
C LEU A 108 -17.27 -0.42 -3.72
N PRO A 109 -17.79 -1.27 -4.63
CA PRO A 109 -18.48 -2.48 -4.22
C PRO A 109 -17.52 -3.45 -3.51
N GLU A 110 -18.05 -4.23 -2.59
CA GLU A 110 -17.25 -5.22 -1.83
C GLU A 110 -16.51 -6.23 -2.72
N ARG A 111 -17.07 -6.49 -3.91
CA ARG A 111 -16.50 -7.43 -4.89
C ARG A 111 -15.40 -6.81 -5.75
N HIS A 112 -15.16 -5.50 -5.64
CA HIS A 112 -14.09 -4.87 -6.42
C HIS A 112 -12.73 -5.48 -5.99
N PRO A 113 -11.85 -5.86 -6.94
CA PRO A 113 -10.57 -6.52 -6.63
C PRO A 113 -9.72 -5.77 -5.60
N ALA A 114 -9.70 -4.44 -5.68
CA ALA A 114 -8.98 -3.62 -4.70
C ALA A 114 -9.59 -3.74 -3.30
N MET A 115 -10.92 -3.73 -3.17
CA MET A 115 -11.59 -3.90 -1.87
C MET A 115 -11.34 -5.27 -1.29
N VAL A 116 -11.45 -6.32 -2.10
CA VAL A 116 -11.19 -7.70 -1.67
C VAL A 116 -9.77 -7.83 -1.14
N ALA A 117 -8.77 -7.34 -1.88
CA ALA A 117 -7.38 -7.43 -1.47
C ALA A 117 -7.09 -6.62 -0.19
N ILE A 118 -7.53 -5.37 -0.13
CA ILE A 118 -7.31 -4.49 1.04
C ILE A 118 -7.98 -5.06 2.28
N GLN A 119 -9.21 -5.54 2.19
CA GLN A 119 -9.93 -6.13 3.32
C GLN A 119 -9.29 -7.43 3.80
N SER A 120 -8.88 -8.30 2.88
CA SER A 120 -8.22 -9.57 3.21
C SER A 120 -6.90 -9.34 3.94
N TRP A 121 -6.07 -8.42 3.47
CA TRP A 121 -4.81 -8.09 4.12
C TRP A 121 -5.02 -7.35 5.44
N SER A 122 -5.96 -6.42 5.51
CA SER A 122 -6.31 -5.72 6.74
C SER A 122 -6.75 -6.70 7.83
N GLN A 123 -7.60 -7.66 7.49
CA GLN A 123 -8.05 -8.69 8.42
C GLN A 123 -6.89 -9.58 8.86
N TRP A 124 -6.03 -10.00 7.93
CA TRP A 124 -4.88 -10.83 8.25
C TRP A 124 -3.93 -10.14 9.24
N PHE A 125 -3.60 -8.87 9.00
CA PHE A 125 -2.74 -8.11 9.93
C PHE A 125 -3.38 -7.95 11.30
N THR A 126 -4.68 -7.64 11.35
CA THR A 126 -5.43 -7.53 12.60
C THR A 126 -5.40 -8.84 13.39
N ASP A 127 -5.62 -9.97 12.72
CA ASP A 127 -5.59 -11.31 13.33
C ASP A 127 -4.19 -11.67 13.87
N HIS A 128 -3.14 -11.03 13.36
CA HIS A 128 -1.75 -11.22 13.81
C HIS A 128 -1.24 -10.09 14.72
N GLY A 129 -2.14 -9.32 15.32
CA GLY A 129 -1.83 -8.34 16.35
C GLY A 129 -1.41 -6.96 15.84
N ILE A 130 -1.47 -6.71 14.54
CA ILE A 130 -1.17 -5.40 13.95
C ILE A 130 -2.50 -4.72 13.62
N THR A 131 -2.93 -3.80 14.49
CA THR A 131 -4.25 -3.16 14.41
C THR A 131 -4.22 -1.75 13.84
N GLU A 132 -3.05 -1.10 13.82
CA GLU A 132 -2.89 0.21 13.21
C GLU A 132 -2.62 0.06 11.70
N ILE A 133 -3.68 0.18 10.92
CA ILE A 133 -3.68 -0.02 9.47
C ILE A 133 -4.17 1.25 8.78
N HIS A 134 -3.30 1.87 8.01
CA HIS A 134 -3.57 3.06 7.22
C HIS A 134 -3.84 2.69 5.77
N LEU A 135 -4.72 3.43 5.11
CA LEU A 135 -4.94 3.32 3.68
C LEU A 135 -4.16 4.42 2.94
N ASP A 136 -3.40 4.05 1.93
CA ASP A 136 -2.82 4.96 0.96
C ASP A 136 -3.61 4.92 -0.34
N VAL A 137 -4.46 5.92 -0.55
CA VAL A 137 -5.26 6.06 -1.79
C VAL A 137 -4.47 6.71 -2.92
N THR A 138 -3.28 7.22 -2.61
CA THR A 138 -2.43 7.94 -3.56
C THR A 138 -1.39 7.04 -4.23
N ALA A 139 -1.34 5.77 -3.84
CA ALA A 139 -0.36 4.81 -4.36
C ALA A 139 -0.42 4.76 -5.89
N GLN A 140 0.66 5.15 -6.52
CA GLN A 140 0.86 5.08 -7.97
C GLN A 140 1.92 4.04 -8.29
N ALA A 141 1.65 3.22 -9.28
CA ALA A 141 2.57 2.16 -9.68
C ALA A 141 3.89 2.77 -10.19
N PRO A 142 5.04 2.46 -9.55
CA PRO A 142 6.34 2.97 -9.99
C PRO A 142 6.73 2.41 -11.35
N ARG A 143 6.12 1.30 -11.74
CA ARG A 143 6.27 0.66 -13.05
C ARG A 143 4.95 0.03 -13.48
N SER A 144 4.73 -0.09 -14.78
CA SER A 144 3.49 -0.57 -15.38
C SER A 144 3.09 -2.00 -15.00
N TYR A 145 4.03 -2.81 -14.51
CA TYR A 145 3.74 -4.18 -14.10
C TYR A 145 3.25 -4.30 -12.65
N TYR A 146 3.34 -3.27 -11.82
CA TYR A 146 2.68 -3.26 -10.51
C TYR A 146 1.20 -2.97 -10.68
N LYS A 147 0.34 -3.92 -10.29
CA LYS A 147 -1.10 -3.86 -10.60
C LYS A 147 -2.04 -4.18 -9.47
N GLY A 148 -1.54 -4.63 -8.35
CA GLY A 148 -2.38 -5.10 -7.26
C GLY A 148 -2.14 -4.38 -5.96
N ILE A 149 -2.24 -5.15 -4.89
CA ILE A 149 -2.00 -4.68 -3.53
C ILE A 149 -0.55 -4.21 -3.35
N PHE A 150 -0.42 -3.16 -2.57
CA PHE A 150 0.84 -2.64 -2.06
C PHE A 150 0.79 -2.61 -0.54
N ILE A 151 1.86 -3.08 0.10
CA ILE A 151 1.96 -3.19 1.55
C ILE A 151 3.28 -2.56 2.01
N LYS A 152 3.21 -1.73 3.05
CA LYS A 152 4.38 -1.13 3.67
C LYS A 152 4.26 -1.22 5.18
N CYS A 153 5.17 -1.95 5.82
CA CYS A 153 5.19 -2.11 7.25
C CYS A 153 6.33 -1.27 7.85
N HIS A 154 5.98 -0.39 8.78
CA HIS A 154 6.93 0.42 9.53
C HIS A 154 7.28 -0.23 10.86
N LEU A 155 8.56 -0.20 11.21
CA LEU A 155 9.05 -0.74 12.47
C LEU A 155 8.94 0.28 13.61
N LYS A 156 8.84 -0.23 14.82
CA LYS A 156 8.60 0.58 16.03
C LYS A 156 9.80 1.44 16.41
N ASN A 157 11.00 0.86 16.40
CA ASN A 157 12.21 1.51 16.91
C ASN A 157 13.20 1.90 15.80
N THR A 158 13.06 1.32 14.61
CA THR A 158 13.98 1.51 13.49
C THR A 158 13.27 2.21 12.34
N THR A 159 13.37 3.54 12.29
CA THR A 159 12.61 4.37 11.35
C THR A 159 13.05 4.25 9.89
N HIS A 160 14.29 3.84 9.64
CA HIS A 160 14.83 3.68 8.29
C HIS A 160 14.64 2.27 7.72
N SER A 161 14.32 1.29 8.56
CA SER A 161 13.99 -0.06 8.13
C SER A 161 12.50 -0.17 7.84
N VAL A 162 12.18 -0.75 6.69
CA VAL A 162 10.80 -0.92 6.24
C VAL A 162 10.66 -2.25 5.51
N LEU A 163 9.55 -2.92 5.77
CA LEU A 163 9.15 -4.13 5.05
C LEU A 163 8.10 -3.74 4.00
N THR A 164 8.42 -3.90 2.74
CA THR A 164 7.53 -3.56 1.63
C THR A 164 7.20 -4.78 0.80
N GLY A 165 5.97 -4.84 0.31
CA GLY A 165 5.51 -5.89 -0.58
C GLY A 165 4.53 -5.35 -1.62
N GLY A 166 4.46 -6.04 -2.74
CA GLY A 166 3.56 -5.67 -3.82
C GLY A 166 3.36 -6.76 -4.85
N TYR A 167 2.12 -6.83 -5.34
CA TYR A 167 1.74 -7.71 -6.44
C TYR A 167 2.10 -7.07 -7.78
N TYR A 168 2.68 -7.85 -8.66
CA TYR A 168 2.96 -7.44 -10.03
C TYR A 168 2.52 -8.50 -11.04
N HIS A 169 2.17 -8.04 -12.22
CA HIS A 169 1.79 -8.88 -13.34
C HIS A 169 2.23 -8.22 -14.66
N GLY A 170 3.35 -8.68 -15.18
CA GLY A 170 3.86 -8.31 -16.49
C GLY A 170 4.01 -9.56 -17.34
N SER A 171 5.23 -9.86 -17.79
CA SER A 171 5.58 -11.15 -18.41
C SER A 171 5.51 -12.30 -17.41
N LEU A 172 5.74 -12.01 -16.13
CA LEU A 172 5.58 -12.91 -14.99
C LEU A 172 4.60 -12.33 -14.01
N GLU A 173 3.89 -13.20 -13.30
CA GLU A 173 3.06 -12.85 -12.16
C GLU A 173 3.81 -13.18 -10.87
N GLY A 174 3.79 -12.25 -9.92
CA GLY A 174 4.50 -12.46 -8.68
C GLY A 174 4.10 -11.51 -7.57
N PHE A 175 4.62 -11.79 -6.39
CA PHE A 175 4.57 -10.93 -5.22
C PHE A 175 5.97 -10.81 -4.63
N GLY A 176 6.53 -9.62 -4.65
CA GLY A 176 7.82 -9.31 -4.03
C GLY A 176 7.64 -8.78 -2.63
N LEU A 177 8.45 -9.27 -1.69
CA LEU A 177 8.48 -8.81 -0.31
C LEU A 177 9.93 -8.56 0.09
N GLY A 178 10.26 -7.35 0.54
CA GLY A 178 11.61 -6.94 0.87
C GLY A 178 11.72 -6.14 2.15
N LEU A 179 12.70 -6.48 2.98
CA LEU A 179 13.06 -5.75 4.20
C LEU A 179 14.32 -4.93 3.94
N THR A 180 14.21 -3.63 4.09
CA THR A 180 15.34 -2.69 4.07
C THR A 180 16.01 -2.66 5.45
N LEU A 181 17.31 -2.79 5.47
CA LEU A 181 18.12 -2.82 6.69
C LEU A 181 18.95 -1.55 6.85
#